data_092f2a0db0f3d2551f3861d127f929f3
#
_entry.id   092f2a0db0f3d2551f3861d127f929f3
#
_cell.length_a   1.000
_cell.length_b   1.000
_cell.length_c   1.000
_cell.angle_alpha   90.00
_cell.angle_beta   90.00
_cell.angle_gamma   90.00
#
_symmetry.space_group_name_H-M   'P 1'
#
loop_
_entity.id
_entity.type
_entity.pdbx_description
1 polymer ?
#
loop_
_entity_poly.entity_id
_entity_poly.type
_entity_poly.pdbx_seq_one_letter_code
_entity_poly.pdbx_strand_id
1 'polypeptide(L)'
;MASILVGVDGSERGRRALDWAVARAERTGARLMLLAVVNSAEAKKLGAEAEMVHTTVEAALHEKKEVLAAEHPGVAVEAKIVDGPTVESIVEEAANHDMVVLGSHHGASITETFGGATGLRVSVQVKIPTVVVPCDWDVTCAGKSGVVVGVVPDNVSDAAVAFGVGEAIDSAQPLELVSAWGIPAWMSRPAEGMGGGLEEVGRQRQAEVDEFVARITTANPALDVTGRSIEGPSPTRVLLDASKDAQLLVLGTHSRAALGRALFGSVTHSMLFEPGHADGRRAEGLGLKVTPARKLISHWQSPQSQLIAVGCGPFYVX
;
A
#
# COMPACT_ATOMS: atom_id res chain seq x y z
N MET A 1 -16.47 -14.15 2.49
CA MET A 1 -16.68 -12.69 2.57
C MET A 1 -15.36 -12.09 3.00
N ALA A 2 -14.88 -11.10 2.27
CA ALA A 2 -13.58 -10.48 2.60
C ALA A 2 -13.65 -9.76 3.94
N SER A 3 -12.53 -9.71 4.65
CA SER A 3 -12.43 -9.12 5.97
C SER A 3 -11.28 -8.12 6.03
N ILE A 4 -11.58 -6.92 6.49
CA ILE A 4 -10.62 -5.81 6.63
C ILE A 4 -10.35 -5.57 8.11
N LEU A 5 -9.09 -5.71 8.51
CA LEU A 5 -8.63 -5.36 9.85
C LEU A 5 -8.24 -3.87 9.87
N VAL A 6 -8.85 -3.10 10.77
CA VAL A 6 -8.58 -1.65 10.88
C VAL A 6 -7.99 -1.36 12.26
N GLY A 7 -6.78 -0.82 12.27
CA GLY A 7 -6.17 -0.36 13.52
C GLY A 7 -6.77 0.96 13.97
N VAL A 8 -7.35 0.99 15.17
CA VAL A 8 -7.97 2.18 15.75
C VAL A 8 -7.28 2.55 17.07
N ASP A 9 -6.87 3.80 17.19
CA ASP A 9 -6.14 4.33 18.35
C ASP A 9 -6.81 5.57 18.96
N GLY A 10 -8.03 5.89 18.52
CA GLY A 10 -8.75 7.07 18.95
C GLY A 10 -8.27 8.38 18.33
N SER A 11 -7.22 8.34 17.54
CA SER A 11 -6.67 9.54 16.89
C SER A 11 -7.42 9.89 15.60
N GLU A 12 -7.23 11.12 15.14
CA GLU A 12 -7.75 11.59 13.85
C GLU A 12 -7.23 10.73 12.69
N ARG A 13 -6.04 10.22 12.81
CA ARG A 13 -5.41 9.32 11.82
C ARG A 13 -6.13 7.98 11.75
N GLY A 14 -6.39 7.40 12.91
CA GLY A 14 -7.19 6.17 13.02
C GLY A 14 -8.59 6.37 12.45
N ARG A 15 -9.19 7.56 12.64
CA ARG A 15 -10.48 7.91 12.05
C ARG A 15 -10.43 7.87 10.52
N ARG A 16 -9.43 8.49 9.90
CA ARG A 16 -9.29 8.48 8.43
C ARG A 16 -9.05 7.09 7.86
N ALA A 17 -8.26 6.28 8.54
CA ALA A 17 -8.08 4.87 8.17
C ALA A 17 -9.43 4.13 8.21
N LEU A 18 -10.21 4.39 9.23
CA LEU A 18 -11.54 3.81 9.38
C LEU A 18 -12.50 4.30 8.28
N ASP A 19 -12.53 5.60 7.99
CA ASP A 19 -13.36 6.17 6.91
C ASP A 19 -13.02 5.53 5.56
N TRP A 20 -11.72 5.36 5.26
CA TRP A 20 -11.26 4.68 4.05
C TRP A 20 -11.75 3.23 4.00
N ALA A 21 -11.62 2.52 5.11
CA ALA A 21 -12.03 1.11 5.20
C ALA A 21 -13.55 0.94 5.07
N VAL A 22 -14.31 1.84 5.67
CA VAL A 22 -15.79 1.86 5.55
C VAL A 22 -16.20 2.07 4.09
N ALA A 23 -15.65 3.11 3.43
CA ALA A 23 -15.96 3.39 2.03
C ALA A 23 -15.62 2.18 1.12
N ARG A 24 -14.53 1.48 1.40
CA ARG A 24 -14.19 0.27 0.67
C ARG A 24 -15.14 -0.89 1.00
N ALA A 25 -15.47 -1.07 2.28
CA ALA A 25 -16.39 -2.13 2.69
C ALA A 25 -17.78 -1.98 2.04
N GLU A 26 -18.27 -0.75 1.94
CA GLU A 26 -19.54 -0.47 1.25
C GLU A 26 -19.51 -0.88 -0.23
N ARG A 27 -18.40 -0.62 -0.92
CA ARG A 27 -18.24 -1.00 -2.34
C ARG A 27 -18.10 -2.50 -2.54
N THR A 28 -17.38 -3.18 -1.65
CA THR A 28 -16.95 -4.58 -1.86
C THR A 28 -17.76 -5.60 -1.09
N GLY A 29 -18.59 -5.18 -0.14
CA GLY A 29 -19.31 -6.07 0.78
C GLY A 29 -18.39 -6.73 1.81
N ALA A 30 -17.21 -6.17 2.07
CA ALA A 30 -16.30 -6.70 3.08
C ALA A 30 -16.80 -6.39 4.50
N ARG A 31 -16.49 -7.26 5.46
CA ARG A 31 -16.71 -6.98 6.87
C ARG A 31 -15.52 -6.23 7.47
N LEU A 32 -15.77 -5.44 8.49
CA LEU A 32 -14.73 -4.70 9.21
C LEU A 32 -14.48 -5.33 10.58
N MET A 33 -13.21 -5.48 10.93
CA MET A 33 -12.75 -5.79 12.28
C MET A 33 -11.99 -4.58 12.82
N LEU A 34 -12.56 -3.88 13.79
CA LEU A 34 -11.89 -2.78 14.48
C LEU A 34 -10.97 -3.36 15.56
N LEU A 35 -9.68 -3.09 15.45
CA LEU A 35 -8.68 -3.58 16.41
C LEU A 35 -8.10 -2.42 17.20
N ALA A 36 -8.32 -2.43 18.51
CA ALA A 36 -7.61 -1.56 19.43
C ALA A 36 -6.56 -2.39 20.17
N VAL A 37 -5.33 -1.89 20.22
CA VAL A 37 -4.26 -2.55 20.97
C VAL A 37 -3.91 -1.69 22.18
N VAL A 38 -4.05 -2.29 23.37
CA VAL A 38 -3.64 -1.69 24.65
C VAL A 38 -2.30 -2.27 25.05
N ASN A 39 -1.29 -1.42 25.24
CA ASN A 39 0.00 -1.87 25.75
C ASN A 39 0.04 -1.61 27.27
N SER A 40 -0.50 -2.53 28.03
CA SER A 40 -0.58 -2.45 29.50
C SER A 40 0.80 -2.30 30.17
N ALA A 41 1.82 -2.91 29.61
CA ALA A 41 3.19 -2.79 30.14
C ALA A 41 3.73 -1.36 29.99
N GLU A 42 3.43 -0.71 28.88
CA GLU A 42 3.83 0.68 28.64
C GLU A 42 2.98 1.67 29.43
N ALA A 43 1.68 1.42 29.51
CA ALA A 43 0.75 2.22 30.33
C ALA A 43 1.22 2.27 31.80
N LYS A 44 1.59 1.13 32.37
CA LYS A 44 2.13 1.05 33.75
C LYS A 44 3.42 1.86 33.92
N LYS A 45 4.32 1.85 32.94
CA LYS A 45 5.54 2.67 32.99
C LYS A 45 5.22 4.17 33.04
N LEU A 46 4.11 4.57 32.43
CA LEU A 46 3.64 5.96 32.40
C LEU A 46 2.76 6.31 33.61
N GLY A 47 2.59 5.38 34.57
CA GLY A 47 1.82 5.60 35.80
C GLY A 47 0.31 5.41 35.62
N ALA A 48 -0.15 4.87 34.50
CA ALA A 48 -1.56 4.60 34.28
C ALA A 48 -1.96 3.22 34.82
N GLU A 49 -3.17 3.14 35.39
CA GLU A 49 -3.73 1.84 35.78
C GLU A 49 -4.20 1.11 34.51
N ALA A 50 -3.61 -0.04 34.24
CA ALA A 50 -3.87 -0.81 33.02
C ALA A 50 -5.36 -1.17 32.86
N GLU A 51 -6.04 -1.51 33.94
CA GLU A 51 -7.46 -1.83 33.93
C GLU A 51 -8.33 -0.63 33.55
N MET A 52 -7.98 0.57 34.02
CA MET A 52 -8.67 1.79 33.66
C MET A 52 -8.50 2.10 32.16
N VAL A 53 -7.27 1.96 31.65
CA VAL A 53 -6.99 2.18 30.22
C VAL A 53 -7.79 1.18 29.38
N HIS A 54 -7.78 -0.09 29.74
CA HIS A 54 -8.51 -1.14 29.04
C HIS A 54 -10.02 -0.84 28.98
N THR A 55 -10.63 -0.54 30.14
CA THR A 55 -12.06 -0.24 30.23
C THR A 55 -12.44 1.00 29.41
N THR A 56 -11.58 2.02 29.42
CA THR A 56 -11.82 3.27 28.64
C THR A 56 -11.77 2.96 27.13
N VAL A 57 -10.77 2.20 26.69
CA VAL A 57 -10.62 1.83 25.27
C VAL A 57 -11.78 0.93 24.83
N GLU A 58 -12.20 -0.01 25.69
CA GLU A 58 -13.32 -0.91 25.40
C GLU A 58 -14.63 -0.13 25.21
N ALA A 59 -14.92 0.80 26.09
CA ALA A 59 -16.12 1.64 25.98
C ALA A 59 -16.10 2.47 24.69
N ALA A 60 -14.97 3.12 24.38
CA ALA A 60 -14.80 3.92 23.18
C ALA A 60 -14.92 3.06 21.89
N LEU A 61 -14.35 1.87 21.90
CA LEU A 61 -14.41 0.95 20.76
C LEU A 61 -15.84 0.44 20.53
N HIS A 62 -16.55 0.12 21.62
CA HIS A 62 -17.94 -0.30 21.55
C HIS A 62 -18.83 0.82 20.99
N GLU A 63 -18.71 2.03 21.53
CA GLU A 63 -19.43 3.20 21.02
C GLU A 63 -19.15 3.40 19.51
N LYS A 64 -17.89 3.33 19.11
CA LYS A 64 -17.49 3.48 17.69
C LYS A 64 -18.17 2.42 16.81
N LYS A 65 -18.18 1.17 17.26
CA LYS A 65 -18.85 0.07 16.54
C LYS A 65 -20.35 0.35 16.37
N GLU A 66 -21.03 0.79 17.43
CA GLU A 66 -22.47 1.06 17.39
C GLU A 66 -22.80 2.23 16.45
N VAL A 67 -21.99 3.30 16.49
CA VAL A 67 -22.13 4.45 15.58
C VAL A 67 -21.99 3.99 14.13
N LEU A 68 -20.94 3.22 13.83
CA LEU A 68 -20.71 2.71 12.45
C LEU A 68 -21.84 1.80 11.98
N ALA A 69 -22.33 0.92 12.85
CA ALA A 69 -23.45 0.02 12.49
C ALA A 69 -24.74 0.82 12.19
N ALA A 70 -24.94 1.95 12.88
CA ALA A 70 -26.08 2.83 12.63
C ALA A 70 -25.92 3.66 11.35
N GLU A 71 -24.73 4.21 11.12
CA GLU A 71 -24.44 5.07 9.96
C GLU A 71 -24.27 4.27 8.66
N HIS A 72 -23.75 3.03 8.75
CA HIS A 72 -23.43 2.16 7.61
C HIS A 72 -24.08 0.77 7.77
N PRO A 73 -25.42 0.67 7.75
CA PRO A 73 -26.10 -0.60 8.07
C PRO A 73 -25.82 -1.74 7.08
N GLY A 74 -25.21 -1.44 5.94
CA GLY A 74 -24.77 -2.45 4.97
C GLY A 74 -23.40 -3.06 5.28
N VAL A 75 -22.68 -2.52 6.28
CA VAL A 75 -21.32 -2.97 6.62
C VAL A 75 -21.36 -3.75 7.93
N ALA A 76 -20.93 -5.01 7.89
CA ALA A 76 -20.80 -5.81 9.11
C ALA A 76 -19.56 -5.36 9.89
N VAL A 77 -19.74 -4.85 11.10
CA VAL A 77 -18.66 -4.32 11.94
C VAL A 77 -18.50 -5.17 13.21
N GLU A 78 -17.32 -5.68 13.43
CA GLU A 78 -16.90 -6.34 14.66
C GLU A 78 -15.79 -5.52 15.33
N ALA A 79 -15.57 -5.74 16.62
CA ALA A 79 -14.57 -4.99 17.39
C ALA A 79 -13.82 -5.93 18.32
N LYS A 80 -12.53 -5.71 18.47
CA LYS A 80 -11.66 -6.53 19.33
C LYS A 80 -10.60 -5.67 20.00
N ILE A 81 -10.37 -5.95 21.28
CA ILE A 81 -9.23 -5.37 22.00
C ILE A 81 -8.21 -6.47 22.25
N VAL A 82 -6.95 -6.11 22.11
CA VAL A 82 -5.84 -7.02 22.42
C VAL A 82 -4.85 -6.27 23.32
N ASP A 83 -4.33 -6.93 24.32
CA ASP A 83 -3.26 -6.40 25.17
C ASP A 83 -1.91 -6.94 24.67
N GLY A 84 -1.00 -6.05 24.38
CA GLY A 84 0.33 -6.45 23.93
C GLY A 84 1.06 -5.35 23.15
N PRO A 85 2.24 -5.68 22.65
CA PRO A 85 2.98 -4.74 21.78
C PRO A 85 2.21 -4.51 20.48
N THR A 86 2.07 -3.25 20.08
CA THR A 86 1.15 -2.83 19.02
C THR A 86 1.39 -3.56 17.69
N VAL A 87 2.64 -3.57 17.21
CA VAL A 87 2.94 -4.14 15.87
C VAL A 87 2.70 -5.65 15.86
N GLU A 88 3.20 -6.33 16.88
CA GLU A 88 3.11 -7.78 17.01
C GLU A 88 1.64 -8.22 17.12
N SER A 89 0.83 -7.50 17.89
CA SER A 89 -0.60 -7.76 18.04
C SER A 89 -1.37 -7.58 16.73
N ILE A 90 -1.06 -6.52 15.98
CA ILE A 90 -1.67 -6.30 14.65
C ILE A 90 -1.27 -7.42 13.69
N VAL A 91 0.01 -7.80 13.66
CA VAL A 91 0.52 -8.86 12.76
C VAL A 91 -0.14 -10.20 13.08
N GLU A 92 -0.29 -10.54 14.36
CA GLU A 92 -0.94 -11.77 14.77
C GLU A 92 -2.42 -11.80 14.34
N GLU A 93 -3.15 -10.70 14.58
CA GLU A 93 -4.56 -10.61 14.19
C GLU A 93 -4.74 -10.60 12.69
N ALA A 94 -3.83 -9.97 11.95
CA ALA A 94 -3.86 -9.89 10.49
C ALA A 94 -3.91 -11.26 9.81
N ALA A 95 -3.40 -12.30 10.46
CA ALA A 95 -3.44 -13.68 9.92
C ALA A 95 -4.88 -14.20 9.68
N ASN A 96 -5.88 -13.58 10.31
CA ASN A 96 -7.30 -13.96 10.21
C ASN A 96 -8.10 -13.09 9.22
N HIS A 97 -7.42 -12.18 8.51
CA HIS A 97 -8.05 -11.18 7.65
C HIS A 97 -7.43 -11.15 6.26
N ASP A 98 -8.09 -10.44 5.33
CA ASP A 98 -7.66 -10.33 3.93
C ASP A 98 -6.93 -9.02 3.64
N MET A 99 -6.99 -8.06 4.56
CA MET A 99 -6.38 -6.73 4.40
C MET A 99 -6.19 -6.08 5.77
N VAL A 100 -5.14 -5.28 5.91
CA VAL A 100 -4.92 -4.40 7.08
C VAL A 100 -5.00 -2.94 6.62
N VAL A 101 -5.69 -2.10 7.38
CA VAL A 101 -5.77 -0.65 7.12
C VAL A 101 -5.29 0.09 8.38
N LEU A 102 -4.32 0.98 8.20
CA LEU A 102 -3.71 1.75 9.29
C LEU A 102 -3.59 3.21 8.91
N GLY A 103 -3.77 4.10 9.87
CA GLY A 103 -3.51 5.53 9.70
C GLY A 103 -2.02 5.86 9.82
N SER A 104 -1.56 6.86 9.10
CA SER A 104 -0.21 7.38 9.15
C SER A 104 -0.06 8.49 10.18
N HIS A 105 1.10 8.55 10.85
CA HIS A 105 1.40 9.55 11.89
C HIS A 105 1.77 10.94 11.37
N HIS A 106 2.18 11.04 10.12
CA HIS A 106 2.73 12.29 9.58
C HIS A 106 2.08 12.67 8.26
N GLY A 107 1.96 13.97 8.01
CA GLY A 107 1.47 14.53 6.75
C GLY A 107 2.60 14.95 5.84
N ALA A 108 2.27 15.23 4.61
CA ALA A 108 3.03 15.96 3.61
C ALA A 108 4.22 15.26 2.94
N SER A 109 4.80 14.20 3.48
CA SER A 109 5.78 13.41 2.71
C SER A 109 5.61 11.93 2.94
N ILE A 110 5.86 11.11 1.92
CA ILE A 110 5.81 9.65 2.07
C ILE A 110 6.88 9.18 3.07
N THR A 111 8.03 9.80 3.10
CA THR A 111 9.07 9.50 4.09
C THR A 111 8.57 9.78 5.52
N GLU A 112 7.76 10.82 5.71
CA GLU A 112 7.12 11.10 7.01
C GLU A 112 5.89 10.22 7.24
N THR A 113 5.12 9.92 6.20
CA THR A 113 3.96 9.02 6.27
C THR A 113 4.39 7.62 6.74
N PHE A 114 5.50 7.12 6.20
CA PHE A 114 6.05 5.82 6.60
C PHE A 114 7.03 5.91 7.79
N GLY A 115 7.50 7.09 8.14
CA GLY A 115 8.37 7.31 9.30
C GLY A 115 7.67 7.09 10.65
N GLY A 116 6.36 7.08 10.67
CA GLY A 116 5.58 6.52 11.79
C GLY A 116 5.61 5.00 11.68
N ALA A 117 6.47 4.38 12.39
CA ALA A 117 6.95 3.02 12.20
C ALA A 117 5.91 1.89 12.16
N THR A 118 4.67 2.10 12.63
CA THR A 118 3.71 1.00 12.79
C THR A 118 3.24 0.43 11.45
N GLY A 119 2.75 1.28 10.54
CA GLY A 119 2.25 0.82 9.23
C GLY A 119 3.30 0.08 8.44
N LEU A 120 4.51 0.60 8.42
CA LEU A 120 5.63 -0.04 7.75
C LEU A 120 6.02 -1.36 8.42
N ARG A 121 6.20 -1.36 9.74
CA ARG A 121 6.60 -2.57 10.47
C ARG A 121 5.56 -3.69 10.31
N VAL A 122 4.28 -3.33 10.23
CA VAL A 122 3.21 -4.29 9.94
C VAL A 122 3.32 -4.78 8.50
N SER A 123 3.43 -3.87 7.51
CA SER A 123 3.41 -4.25 6.09
C SER A 123 4.51 -5.23 5.68
N VAL A 124 5.65 -5.21 6.36
CA VAL A 124 6.75 -6.14 6.06
C VAL A 124 6.64 -7.48 6.80
N GLN A 125 5.69 -7.61 7.73
CA GLN A 125 5.51 -8.84 8.49
C GLN A 125 4.25 -9.60 8.10
N VAL A 126 3.24 -8.91 7.55
CA VAL A 126 2.00 -9.56 7.12
C VAL A 126 2.10 -10.05 5.67
N LYS A 127 1.29 -11.05 5.35
CA LYS A 127 1.22 -11.64 3.99
C LYS A 127 0.01 -11.15 3.20
N ILE A 128 -0.69 -10.16 3.72
CA ILE A 128 -1.89 -9.58 3.12
C ILE A 128 -1.64 -8.10 2.81
N PRO A 129 -2.42 -7.49 1.91
CA PRO A 129 -2.27 -6.07 1.61
C PRO A 129 -2.35 -5.21 2.87
N THR A 130 -1.42 -4.26 3.00
CA THR A 130 -1.48 -3.24 4.06
C THR A 130 -1.75 -1.89 3.40
N VAL A 131 -2.85 -1.26 3.76
CA VAL A 131 -3.18 0.09 3.31
C VAL A 131 -2.77 1.07 4.41
N VAL A 132 -1.98 2.07 4.03
CA VAL A 132 -1.58 3.16 4.94
C VAL A 132 -2.30 4.43 4.46
N VAL A 133 -3.17 4.95 5.31
CA VAL A 133 -3.98 6.12 4.96
C VAL A 133 -3.31 7.38 5.51
N PRO A 134 -2.89 8.32 4.63
CA PRO A 134 -2.24 9.56 5.06
C PRO A 134 -3.15 10.44 5.92
N CYS A 135 -2.56 11.26 6.76
CA CYS A 135 -3.30 12.15 7.65
C CYS A 135 -4.07 13.26 6.90
N ASP A 136 -3.73 13.53 5.66
CA ASP A 136 -4.40 14.51 4.79
C ASP A 136 -5.39 13.87 3.80
N TRP A 137 -5.63 12.55 3.92
CA TRP A 137 -6.63 11.86 3.10
C TRP A 137 -8.04 12.34 3.44
N ASP A 138 -8.89 12.47 2.43
CA ASP A 138 -10.28 12.91 2.56
C ASP A 138 -11.18 11.92 1.81
N VAL A 139 -12.29 11.54 2.44
CA VAL A 139 -13.24 10.57 1.88
C VAL A 139 -13.85 11.02 0.54
N THR A 140 -13.93 12.34 0.32
CA THR A 140 -14.46 12.87 -0.95
C THR A 140 -13.52 12.65 -2.12
N CYS A 141 -12.24 12.42 -1.86
CA CYS A 141 -11.17 12.30 -2.87
C CYS A 141 -11.23 13.43 -3.91
N ALA A 142 -11.59 14.65 -3.45
CA ALA A 142 -11.86 15.78 -4.35
C ALA A 142 -10.67 16.06 -5.28
N GLY A 143 -10.91 15.96 -6.59
CA GLY A 143 -9.91 16.20 -7.61
C GLY A 143 -8.92 15.05 -7.83
N LYS A 144 -9.11 13.90 -7.16
CA LYS A 144 -8.22 12.74 -7.31
C LYS A 144 -8.94 11.61 -8.02
N SER A 145 -8.24 10.95 -8.94
CA SER A 145 -8.81 9.81 -9.66
C SER A 145 -7.72 8.82 -10.06
N GLY A 146 -8.12 7.56 -10.18
CA GLY A 146 -7.24 6.51 -10.67
C GLY A 146 -6.46 5.77 -9.59
N VAL A 147 -6.02 4.60 -9.97
CA VAL A 147 -5.13 3.73 -9.19
C VAL A 147 -3.80 3.69 -9.93
N VAL A 148 -2.72 4.05 -9.26
CA VAL A 148 -1.36 3.95 -9.81
C VAL A 148 -0.68 2.72 -9.21
N VAL A 149 -0.08 1.89 -10.05
CA VAL A 149 0.71 0.73 -9.60
C VAL A 149 2.15 0.89 -10.04
N GLY A 150 3.06 0.91 -9.08
CA GLY A 150 4.48 0.85 -9.37
C GLY A 150 4.87 -0.56 -9.81
N VAL A 151 5.40 -0.68 -11.03
CA VAL A 151 5.76 -1.97 -11.62
C VAL A 151 7.25 -2.06 -11.94
N VAL A 152 7.78 -3.27 -11.75
CA VAL A 152 9.10 -3.64 -12.25
C VAL A 152 8.88 -4.73 -13.30
N PRO A 153 9.35 -4.56 -14.54
CA PRO A 153 9.00 -5.48 -15.63
C PRO A 153 9.43 -6.94 -15.45
N ASP A 154 10.28 -7.24 -14.50
CA ASP A 154 10.85 -8.59 -14.29
C ASP A 154 10.08 -9.47 -13.27
N ASN A 155 8.74 -9.44 -13.30
CA ASN A 155 7.79 -10.35 -12.60
C ASN A 155 7.62 -10.18 -11.08
N VAL A 156 8.19 -9.19 -10.48
CA VAL A 156 8.06 -9.00 -9.03
C VAL A 156 6.74 -8.31 -8.64
N SER A 157 6.07 -7.74 -9.63
CA SER A 157 4.93 -6.85 -9.41
C SER A 157 3.55 -7.51 -9.54
N ASP A 158 3.46 -8.80 -9.85
CA ASP A 158 2.18 -9.45 -10.19
C ASP A 158 1.11 -9.29 -9.10
N ALA A 159 1.49 -9.43 -7.83
CA ALA A 159 0.53 -9.25 -6.73
C ALA A 159 0.07 -7.80 -6.60
N ALA A 160 0.98 -6.84 -6.80
CA ALA A 160 0.65 -5.42 -6.77
C ALA A 160 -0.29 -5.06 -7.94
N VAL A 161 0.02 -5.59 -9.13
CA VAL A 161 -0.82 -5.41 -10.33
C VAL A 161 -2.21 -6.03 -10.09
N ALA A 162 -2.28 -7.27 -9.60
CA ALA A 162 -3.57 -7.93 -9.34
C ALA A 162 -4.40 -7.15 -8.32
N PHE A 163 -3.78 -6.64 -7.26
CA PHE A 163 -4.46 -5.80 -6.27
C PHE A 163 -4.93 -4.49 -6.88
N GLY A 164 -4.05 -3.79 -7.62
CA GLY A 164 -4.40 -2.53 -8.28
C GLY A 164 -5.54 -2.67 -9.29
N VAL A 165 -5.54 -3.74 -10.08
CA VAL A 165 -6.64 -4.08 -11.00
C VAL A 165 -7.95 -4.27 -10.22
N GLY A 166 -7.92 -5.03 -9.13
CA GLY A 166 -9.09 -5.23 -8.27
C GLY A 166 -9.63 -3.90 -7.72
N GLU A 167 -8.77 -3.07 -7.17
CA GLU A 167 -9.16 -1.77 -6.61
C GLU A 167 -9.71 -0.82 -7.69
N ALA A 168 -9.10 -0.81 -8.89
CA ALA A 168 -9.57 0.01 -10.01
C ALA A 168 -10.97 -0.42 -10.47
N ILE A 169 -11.20 -1.72 -10.58
CA ILE A 169 -12.53 -2.28 -10.93
C ILE A 169 -13.56 -1.94 -9.83
N ASP A 170 -13.23 -2.23 -8.57
CA ASP A 170 -14.16 -2.04 -7.45
C ASP A 170 -14.51 -0.56 -7.22
N SER A 171 -13.60 0.35 -7.57
CA SER A 171 -13.83 1.80 -7.42
C SER A 171 -14.27 2.47 -8.73
N ALA A 172 -14.38 1.73 -9.84
CA ALA A 172 -14.68 2.24 -11.18
C ALA A 172 -13.69 3.36 -11.60
N GLN A 173 -12.40 3.16 -11.34
CA GLN A 173 -11.34 4.12 -11.62
C GLN A 173 -10.40 3.59 -12.70
N PRO A 174 -9.74 4.49 -13.47
CA PRO A 174 -8.68 4.05 -14.38
C PRO A 174 -7.47 3.52 -13.63
N LEU A 175 -6.72 2.67 -14.31
CA LEU A 175 -5.49 2.06 -13.79
C LEU A 175 -4.28 2.58 -14.57
N GLU A 176 -3.26 3.05 -13.87
CA GLU A 176 -2.00 3.42 -14.51
C GLU A 176 -0.85 2.58 -13.95
N LEU A 177 -0.10 1.95 -14.83
CA LEU A 177 1.13 1.24 -14.48
C LEU A 177 2.32 2.18 -14.68
N VAL A 178 3.13 2.35 -13.65
CA VAL A 178 4.31 3.22 -13.73
C VAL A 178 5.56 2.41 -13.44
N SER A 179 6.43 2.30 -14.45
CA SER A 179 7.77 1.75 -14.27
C SER A 179 8.75 2.91 -14.12
N ALA A 180 9.32 3.05 -12.94
CA ALA A 180 10.28 4.11 -12.66
C ALA A 180 11.71 3.57 -12.76
N TRP A 181 12.56 4.25 -13.51
CA TRP A 181 13.96 3.87 -13.66
C TRP A 181 14.87 5.10 -13.67
N GLY A 182 16.13 4.88 -13.37
CA GLY A 182 17.08 5.99 -13.36
C GLY A 182 18.49 5.51 -13.66
N ILE A 183 19.31 6.43 -14.08
CA ILE A 183 20.72 6.17 -14.35
C ILE A 183 21.50 6.59 -13.13
N PRO A 184 22.35 5.70 -12.62
CA PRO A 184 23.25 6.07 -11.53
C PRO A 184 24.07 7.30 -11.92
N ALA A 185 24.24 8.22 -10.98
CA ALA A 185 24.92 9.50 -11.22
C ALA A 185 26.36 9.33 -11.80
N TRP A 186 27.01 8.20 -11.47
CA TRP A 186 28.35 7.92 -12.01
C TRP A 186 28.33 7.50 -13.49
N MET A 187 27.18 7.07 -14.01
CA MET A 187 26.99 6.76 -15.44
C MET A 187 26.45 7.98 -16.23
N SER A 188 26.03 9.03 -15.54
CA SER A 188 25.38 10.20 -16.17
C SER A 188 26.38 11.16 -16.82
N ARG A 189 27.68 10.91 -16.77
CA ARG A 189 28.66 11.66 -17.56
C ARG A 189 28.53 11.25 -19.04
N PRO A 190 28.22 12.20 -19.93
CA PRO A 190 28.17 11.87 -21.34
C PRO A 190 29.57 11.46 -21.80
N ALA A 191 29.79 10.19 -22.03
CA ALA A 191 30.84 9.77 -22.93
C ALA A 191 30.41 10.28 -24.33
N GLU A 192 31.20 11.15 -24.88
CA GLU A 192 30.99 11.66 -26.24
C GLU A 192 30.81 10.43 -27.16
N GLY A 193 29.62 10.29 -27.75
CA GLY A 193 29.28 9.19 -28.64
C GLY A 193 28.22 8.17 -28.12
N MET A 194 27.71 8.32 -26.90
CA MET A 194 26.69 7.41 -26.34
C MET A 194 25.25 7.94 -26.28
N GLY A 195 24.98 9.02 -27.05
CA GLY A 195 23.66 9.68 -27.02
C GLY A 195 22.47 8.80 -27.45
N GLY A 196 22.69 7.73 -28.19
CA GLY A 196 21.60 6.84 -28.61
C GLY A 196 21.23 5.71 -27.63
N GLY A 197 22.10 5.44 -26.65
CA GLY A 197 21.89 4.30 -25.74
C GLY A 197 20.75 4.48 -24.74
N LEU A 198 20.54 5.69 -24.26
CA LEU A 198 19.52 5.99 -23.25
C LEU A 198 18.10 6.00 -23.84
N GLU A 199 17.95 6.54 -25.02
CA GLU A 199 16.67 6.50 -25.75
C GLU A 199 16.26 5.05 -26.04
N GLU A 200 17.22 4.21 -26.40
CA GLU A 200 16.97 2.79 -26.62
C GLU A 200 16.52 2.09 -25.33
N VAL A 201 17.20 2.34 -24.21
CA VAL A 201 16.80 1.80 -22.90
C VAL A 201 15.38 2.25 -22.54
N GLY A 202 15.08 3.55 -22.74
CA GLY A 202 13.74 4.09 -22.51
C GLY A 202 12.67 3.42 -23.36
N ARG A 203 12.96 3.21 -24.65
CA ARG A 203 12.04 2.52 -25.58
C ARG A 203 11.81 1.07 -25.18
N GLN A 204 12.87 0.37 -24.79
CA GLN A 204 12.76 -1.02 -24.33
C GLN A 204 11.90 -1.10 -23.06
N ARG A 205 12.15 -0.23 -22.08
CA ARG A 205 11.37 -0.17 -20.83
C ARG A 205 9.90 0.14 -21.10
N GLN A 206 9.62 1.03 -22.02
CA GLN A 206 8.23 1.34 -22.40
C GLN A 206 7.56 0.12 -23.03
N ALA A 207 8.25 -0.57 -23.94
CA ALA A 207 7.71 -1.78 -24.57
C ALA A 207 7.37 -2.86 -23.53
N GLU A 208 8.20 -3.02 -22.50
CA GLU A 208 7.93 -3.95 -21.38
C GLU A 208 6.65 -3.56 -20.61
N VAL A 209 6.45 -2.27 -20.37
CA VAL A 209 5.23 -1.76 -19.72
C VAL A 209 4.00 -1.97 -20.62
N ASP A 210 4.16 -1.69 -21.94
CA ASP A 210 3.07 -1.88 -22.92
C ASP A 210 2.60 -3.34 -22.98
N GLU A 211 3.51 -4.30 -22.81
CA GLU A 211 3.14 -5.73 -22.70
C GLU A 211 2.27 -5.99 -21.45
N PHE A 212 2.61 -5.39 -20.32
CA PHE A 212 1.78 -5.49 -19.11
C PHE A 212 0.39 -4.90 -19.35
N VAL A 213 0.32 -3.70 -19.92
CA VAL A 213 -0.94 -3.03 -20.28
C VAL A 213 -1.79 -3.94 -21.19
N ALA A 214 -1.20 -4.48 -22.25
CA ALA A 214 -1.90 -5.34 -23.21
C ALA A 214 -2.47 -6.59 -22.53
N ARG A 215 -1.71 -7.22 -21.64
CA ARG A 215 -2.18 -8.41 -20.88
C ARG A 215 -3.38 -8.07 -19.99
N ILE A 216 -3.28 -6.95 -19.26
CA ILE A 216 -4.36 -6.53 -18.34
C ILE A 216 -5.61 -6.15 -19.12
N THR A 217 -5.47 -5.37 -20.20
CA THR A 217 -6.57 -4.94 -21.05
C THR A 217 -7.28 -6.14 -21.70
N THR A 218 -6.52 -7.13 -22.15
CA THR A 218 -7.08 -8.38 -22.71
C THR A 218 -7.91 -9.13 -21.66
N ALA A 219 -7.42 -9.18 -20.43
CA ALA A 219 -8.11 -9.88 -19.33
C ALA A 219 -9.30 -9.07 -18.78
N ASN A 220 -9.29 -7.75 -18.92
CA ASN A 220 -10.30 -6.84 -18.35
C ASN A 220 -10.66 -5.75 -19.38
N PRO A 221 -11.42 -6.08 -20.43
CA PRO A 221 -11.67 -5.14 -21.54
C PRO A 221 -12.43 -3.86 -21.17
N ALA A 222 -13.12 -3.86 -20.04
CA ALA A 222 -13.89 -2.70 -19.57
C ALA A 222 -13.04 -1.74 -18.70
N LEU A 223 -11.83 -2.15 -18.32
CA LEU A 223 -10.94 -1.33 -17.48
C LEU A 223 -10.07 -0.43 -18.37
N ASP A 224 -10.10 0.86 -18.09
CA ASP A 224 -9.19 1.81 -18.74
C ASP A 224 -7.79 1.64 -18.12
N VAL A 225 -6.83 1.14 -18.92
CA VAL A 225 -5.49 0.82 -18.46
C VAL A 225 -4.47 1.57 -19.31
N THR A 226 -3.58 2.30 -18.65
CA THR A 226 -2.45 2.97 -19.28
C THR A 226 -1.14 2.56 -18.62
N GLY A 227 -0.02 2.87 -19.29
CA GLY A 227 1.27 2.55 -18.72
C GLY A 227 2.37 3.49 -19.20
N ARG A 228 3.25 3.87 -18.27
CA ARG A 228 4.38 4.75 -18.58
C ARG A 228 5.67 4.22 -17.98
N SER A 229 6.73 4.28 -18.76
CA SER A 229 8.09 4.08 -18.28
C SER A 229 8.74 5.45 -18.12
N ILE A 230 9.12 5.80 -16.90
CA ILE A 230 9.58 7.17 -16.59
C ILE A 230 11.01 7.13 -16.05
N GLU A 231 11.89 7.87 -16.73
CA GLU A 231 13.23 8.13 -16.24
C GLU A 231 13.19 9.24 -15.18
N GLY A 232 13.93 9.06 -14.09
CA GLY A 232 14.03 10.11 -13.08
C GLY A 232 15.18 9.90 -12.11
N PRO A 233 15.41 10.91 -11.25
CA PRO A 233 16.55 10.89 -10.32
C PRO A 233 16.43 9.80 -9.27
N SER A 234 15.22 9.41 -8.93
CA SER A 234 14.97 8.24 -8.06
C SER A 234 13.59 7.66 -8.38
N PRO A 235 13.46 6.32 -8.36
CA PRO A 235 12.15 5.68 -8.56
C PRO A 235 11.09 6.16 -7.58
N THR A 236 11.47 6.41 -6.34
CA THR A 236 10.58 6.96 -5.29
C THR A 236 9.95 8.27 -5.76
N ARG A 237 10.78 9.22 -6.18
CA ARG A 237 10.31 10.54 -6.61
C ARG A 237 9.38 10.43 -7.83
N VAL A 238 9.75 9.60 -8.79
CA VAL A 238 8.93 9.35 -9.99
C VAL A 238 7.55 8.82 -9.61
N LEU A 239 7.48 7.81 -8.73
CA LEU A 239 6.22 7.21 -8.32
C LEU A 239 5.37 8.19 -7.50
N LEU A 240 5.99 9.00 -6.66
CA LEU A 240 5.30 10.07 -5.93
C LEU A 240 4.69 11.10 -6.86
N ASP A 241 5.48 11.59 -7.80
CA ASP A 241 5.01 12.59 -8.76
C ASP A 241 3.89 12.01 -9.67
N ALA A 242 4.01 10.74 -10.07
CA ALA A 242 3.00 10.06 -10.87
C ALA A 242 1.68 9.85 -10.11
N SER A 243 1.75 9.64 -8.80
CA SER A 243 0.58 9.32 -7.97
C SER A 243 -0.04 10.53 -7.26
N LYS A 244 0.48 11.73 -7.44
CA LYS A 244 0.01 12.93 -6.70
C LYS A 244 -1.49 13.20 -6.86
N ASP A 245 -2.06 12.88 -8.03
CA ASP A 245 -3.47 13.07 -8.35
C ASP A 245 -4.27 11.74 -8.31
N ALA A 246 -3.65 10.66 -7.88
CA ALA A 246 -4.29 9.36 -7.78
C ALA A 246 -5.04 9.20 -6.45
N GLN A 247 -6.03 8.32 -6.42
CA GLN A 247 -6.72 7.91 -5.18
C GLN A 247 -5.91 6.87 -4.42
N LEU A 248 -5.10 6.07 -5.12
CA LEU A 248 -4.36 4.97 -4.52
C LEU A 248 -3.05 4.74 -5.26
N LEU A 249 -1.95 4.66 -4.52
CA LEU A 249 -0.66 4.17 -5.03
C LEU A 249 -0.42 2.77 -4.47
N VAL A 250 -0.18 1.81 -5.35
CA VAL A 250 0.08 0.41 -4.99
C VAL A 250 1.54 0.06 -5.28
N LEU A 251 2.21 -0.52 -4.30
CA LEU A 251 3.61 -0.91 -4.40
C LEU A 251 3.78 -2.37 -3.95
N GLY A 252 4.54 -3.13 -4.70
CA GLY A 252 4.98 -4.44 -4.27
C GLY A 252 6.18 -4.31 -3.32
N THR A 253 6.15 -5.04 -2.22
CA THR A 253 7.34 -5.19 -1.37
C THR A 253 8.03 -6.49 -1.73
N HIS A 254 9.33 -6.42 -2.01
CA HIS A 254 10.13 -7.59 -2.33
C HIS A 254 10.41 -8.38 -1.04
N SER A 255 9.57 -9.37 -0.76
CA SER A 255 9.89 -10.34 0.28
C SER A 255 10.79 -11.43 -0.31
N ARG A 256 12.03 -11.12 -0.57
CA ARG A 256 13.01 -12.17 -0.73
C ARG A 256 13.45 -12.62 0.66
N ALA A 257 12.85 -13.71 1.12
CA ALA A 257 13.29 -14.45 2.28
C ALA A 257 14.63 -15.14 1.98
N ALA A 258 15.60 -14.34 1.60
CA ALA A 258 16.96 -14.79 1.41
C ALA A 258 17.89 -13.78 2.04
N LEU A 259 18.35 -14.13 3.21
CA LEU A 259 19.56 -13.59 3.81
C LEU A 259 19.48 -12.14 4.31
N GLY A 260 19.09 -12.02 5.56
CA GLY A 260 19.39 -10.98 6.50
C GLY A 260 20.23 -9.79 6.04
N ARG A 261 19.61 -8.76 5.54
CA ARG A 261 20.04 -7.37 5.50
C ARG A 261 19.33 -6.48 4.48
N ALA A 262 18.37 -7.00 3.70
CA ALA A 262 17.58 -6.16 2.81
C ALA A 262 16.12 -6.64 2.86
N LEU A 263 15.39 -6.21 3.86
CA LEU A 263 13.99 -6.59 4.07
C LEU A 263 13.01 -5.86 3.14
N PHE A 264 13.52 -4.97 2.29
CA PHE A 264 12.68 -4.11 1.46
C PHE A 264 13.19 -4.08 0.02
N GLY A 265 12.31 -4.03 -0.96
CA GLY A 265 12.68 -3.64 -2.30
C GLY A 265 13.32 -2.25 -2.28
N SER A 266 14.24 -1.97 -3.20
CA SER A 266 15.01 -0.72 -3.20
C SER A 266 14.11 0.52 -3.17
N VAL A 267 13.01 0.52 -3.89
CA VAL A 267 12.04 1.63 -3.93
C VAL A 267 11.31 1.76 -2.60
N THR A 268 10.78 0.68 -2.08
CA THR A 268 10.07 0.67 -0.79
C THR A 268 11.02 1.09 0.35
N HIS A 269 12.25 0.58 0.34
CA HIS A 269 13.26 0.96 1.32
C HIS A 269 13.62 2.46 1.21
N SER A 270 13.81 2.98 -0.01
CA SER A 270 14.12 4.40 -0.22
C SER A 270 12.96 5.30 0.18
N MET A 271 11.72 4.87 -0.09
CA MET A 271 10.53 5.59 0.39
C MET A 271 10.47 5.64 1.92
N LEU A 272 11.08 4.69 2.60
CA LEU A 272 10.92 4.48 4.03
C LEU A 272 12.08 5.01 4.87
N PHE A 273 13.31 5.06 4.35
CA PHE A 273 14.51 5.27 5.17
C PHE A 273 15.54 6.25 4.64
N GLU A 274 15.50 6.67 3.37
CA GLU A 274 16.56 7.54 2.84
C GLU A 274 16.05 8.76 2.07
N PRO A 275 16.52 9.96 2.44
CA PRO A 275 16.53 11.07 1.49
C PRO A 275 17.72 10.86 0.53
N GLY A 276 17.44 10.18 -0.58
CA GLY A 276 18.30 10.11 -1.74
C GLY A 276 19.57 9.29 -1.74
N HIS A 277 19.48 7.99 -2.03
CA HIS A 277 20.50 7.22 -2.81
C HIS A 277 20.00 5.81 -3.10
N ALA A 278 20.08 5.38 -4.32
CA ALA A 278 19.67 4.04 -4.78
C ALA A 278 20.77 3.31 -5.54
N ASP A 279 20.89 2.02 -5.30
CA ASP A 279 21.72 1.12 -6.09
C ASP A 279 20.99 -0.20 -6.37
N GLY A 280 21.05 -0.68 -7.59
CA GLY A 280 20.24 -1.78 -8.09
C GLY A 280 21.00 -3.02 -8.58
N ARG A 281 20.41 -4.20 -8.41
CA ARG A 281 20.87 -5.45 -9.07
C ARG A 281 19.70 -6.36 -9.51
N ARG A 282 19.94 -7.12 -10.57
CA ARG A 282 19.00 -7.93 -11.38
C ARG A 282 18.65 -9.31 -10.84
N ALA A 283 17.52 -9.84 -11.28
CA ALA A 283 17.21 -11.28 -11.25
C ALA A 283 16.24 -11.69 -12.38
N GLU A 284 16.41 -12.90 -12.89
CA GLU A 284 15.78 -13.42 -14.13
C GLU A 284 14.51 -14.29 -13.92
N GLY A 285 13.63 -14.20 -14.79
CA GLY A 285 12.54 -14.86 -15.46
C GLY A 285 11.72 -16.05 -14.92
N LEU A 286 10.39 -15.96 -15.09
CA LEU A 286 9.45 -17.09 -15.15
C LEU A 286 8.09 -16.61 -15.73
N GLY A 287 7.58 -17.36 -16.71
CA GLY A 287 6.37 -16.99 -17.44
C GLY A 287 5.05 -17.30 -16.69
N LEU A 288 4.10 -16.39 -16.74
CA LEU A 288 2.85 -16.48 -16.01
C LEU A 288 1.60 -16.36 -16.91
N LYS A 289 0.57 -17.13 -16.58
CA LYS A 289 -0.75 -17.09 -17.23
C LYS A 289 -1.65 -16.08 -16.52
N VAL A 290 -2.24 -15.16 -17.27
CA VAL A 290 -3.19 -14.16 -16.75
C VAL A 290 -4.55 -14.82 -16.50
N THR A 291 -5.07 -14.66 -15.29
CA THR A 291 -6.39 -15.12 -14.87
C THR A 291 -7.29 -13.90 -14.60
N PRO A 292 -8.59 -13.90 -14.99
CA PRO A 292 -9.47 -12.77 -14.71
C PRO A 292 -9.51 -12.39 -13.21
N ALA A 293 -9.63 -11.10 -12.93
CA ALA A 293 -9.42 -10.53 -11.59
C ALA A 293 -10.24 -11.22 -10.47
N ARG A 294 -11.48 -11.63 -10.74
CA ARG A 294 -12.29 -12.37 -9.76
C ARG A 294 -11.74 -13.77 -9.44
N LYS A 295 -10.97 -14.38 -10.35
CA LYS A 295 -10.28 -15.65 -10.10
C LYS A 295 -8.90 -15.44 -9.49
N LEU A 296 -8.27 -14.28 -9.70
CA LEU A 296 -6.96 -13.96 -9.12
C LEU A 296 -7.05 -13.81 -7.60
N ILE A 297 -8.14 -13.24 -7.10
CA ILE A 297 -8.35 -13.07 -5.65
C ILE A 297 -8.47 -14.42 -4.92
N SER A 298 -9.08 -15.44 -5.56
CA SER A 298 -9.22 -16.78 -4.95
C SER A 298 -7.93 -17.62 -5.01
N HIS A 299 -6.97 -17.24 -5.83
CA HIS A 299 -5.66 -17.93 -5.95
C HIS A 299 -4.51 -17.18 -5.27
N TRP A 300 -4.83 -16.16 -4.47
CA TRP A 300 -3.85 -15.32 -3.79
C TRP A 300 -3.23 -16.02 -2.58
N GLN A 301 -2.84 -17.27 -2.76
CA GLN A 301 -2.14 -18.06 -1.73
C GLN A 301 -0.64 -18.24 -2.02
N SER A 302 -0.05 -17.34 -2.82
CA SER A 302 1.39 -17.34 -2.95
C SER A 302 2.02 -16.78 -1.67
N PRO A 303 2.85 -17.53 -0.96
CA PRO A 303 3.34 -17.12 0.37
C PRO A 303 4.35 -15.96 0.36
N GLN A 304 4.56 -15.28 -0.76
CA GLN A 304 5.72 -14.40 -0.94
C GLN A 304 5.40 -12.96 -1.37
N SER A 305 4.11 -12.58 -1.43
CA SER A 305 3.74 -11.26 -1.96
C SER A 305 3.22 -10.35 -0.85
N GLN A 306 4.05 -9.44 -0.43
CA GLN A 306 3.65 -8.36 0.48
C GLN A 306 3.32 -7.11 -0.35
N LEU A 307 2.26 -6.43 -0.01
CA LEU A 307 1.79 -5.25 -0.71
C LEU A 307 1.61 -4.08 0.25
N ILE A 308 2.01 -2.91 -0.18
CA ILE A 308 1.67 -1.65 0.47
C ILE A 308 0.83 -0.84 -0.50
N ALA A 309 -0.36 -0.45 -0.06
CA ALA A 309 -1.19 0.49 -0.79
C ALA A 309 -1.26 1.78 0.04
N VAL A 310 -1.11 2.91 -0.61
CA VAL A 310 -1.15 4.21 0.05
C VAL A 310 -2.33 4.99 -0.52
N GLY A 311 -3.28 5.31 0.34
CA GLY A 311 -4.33 6.25 -0.02
C GLY A 311 -3.69 7.62 -0.25
N CYS A 312 -3.84 8.20 -1.44
CA CYS A 312 -3.15 9.44 -1.79
C CYS A 312 -3.90 10.67 -1.30
N GLY A 313 -3.26 11.42 -0.41
CA GLY A 313 -3.64 12.77 -0.06
C GLY A 313 -2.88 13.81 -0.90
N PRO A 314 -3.16 15.12 -0.78
CA PRO A 314 -2.37 16.15 -1.47
C PRO A 314 -0.94 16.18 -0.90
N PHE A 315 0.04 15.89 -1.76
CA PHE A 315 1.44 15.99 -1.40
C PHE A 315 1.93 17.42 -1.66
N TYR A 316 2.09 18.23 -0.61
CA TYR A 316 2.79 19.52 -0.71
C TYR A 316 4.29 19.24 -0.64
N VAL A 317 4.99 19.61 -1.73
CA VAL A 317 6.45 19.62 -1.75
C VAL A 317 6.89 21.04 -1.41
N UNK A 318 7.20 21.06 -0.51
CA UNK A 318 7.76 22.28 -0.09
C UNK A 318 9.13 22.42 -0.41
#